data_1c6a5ff1a3531a9bf7ce6793c3176a4c
#
_entry.id   1c6a5ff1a3531a9bf7ce6793c3176a4c
#
_cell.length_a   1.000
_cell.length_b   1.000
_cell.length_c   1.000
_cell.angle_alpha   90.00
_cell.angle_beta   90.00
_cell.angle_gamma   90.00
#
_symmetry.space_group_name_H-M   'P 1'
#
loop_
_entity.id
_entity.type
_entity.pdbx_description
1 polymer ?
#
loop_
_entity_poly.entity_id
_entity_poly.type
_entity_poly.pdbx_seq_one_letter_code
_entity_poly.pdbx_strand_id
1 'polypeptide(L)'
;MSDWSGVYFKKVVLVDEGWVGADHTAFMSTMALGRFGADWLAGRLGARRVIQLSGLLTATGLLIAVLLPALGTALLGFLLVGFGTSAVVPLVYSAAGKSTHMSAGVALAAVSTIGFLGFLLGPSVIGFVAGASSLRVSFALIALMGLCASAVASRVRV
;
A
#
# COMPACT_ATOMS: atom_id res chain seq x y z
N MET A 1 -6.37 4.43 -2.88
CA MET A 1 -6.68 3.01 -3.01
C MET A 1 -8.09 2.70 -2.55
N SER A 2 -8.53 3.19 -1.42
CA SER A 2 -9.88 2.98 -0.89
C SER A 2 -11.01 3.36 -1.86
N ASP A 3 -10.83 4.40 -2.66
CA ASP A 3 -11.86 4.87 -3.60
C ASP A 3 -12.08 3.90 -4.78
N TRP A 4 -11.03 3.18 -5.19
CA TRP A 4 -11.08 2.25 -6.31
C TRP A 4 -11.35 0.80 -5.88
N SER A 5 -11.16 0.46 -4.61
CA SER A 5 -11.46 -0.88 -4.10
C SER A 5 -12.96 -1.15 -4.15
N GLY A 6 -13.81 -0.23 -3.71
CA GLY A 6 -15.27 -0.36 -3.82
C GLY A 6 -15.76 -0.51 -5.27
N VAL A 7 -15.14 0.23 -6.22
CA VAL A 7 -15.43 0.08 -7.65
C VAL A 7 -15.00 -1.30 -8.16
N TYR A 8 -13.87 -1.83 -7.66
CA TYR A 8 -13.39 -3.17 -7.98
C TYR A 8 -14.37 -4.24 -7.50
N PHE A 9 -14.85 -4.15 -6.26
CA PHE A 9 -15.83 -5.08 -5.72
C PHE A 9 -17.14 -5.07 -6.51
N LYS A 10 -17.64 -3.90 -6.89
CA LYS A 10 -18.87 -3.75 -7.68
C LYS A 10 -18.71 -4.25 -9.12
N LYS A 11 -17.60 -3.93 -9.81
CA LYS A 11 -17.43 -4.19 -11.25
C LYS A 11 -16.72 -5.50 -11.59
N VAL A 12 -15.86 -6.01 -10.73
CA VAL A 12 -15.02 -7.18 -11.01
C VAL A 12 -15.43 -8.38 -10.17
N VAL A 13 -15.70 -8.18 -8.88
CA VAL A 13 -16.12 -9.26 -7.97
C VAL A 13 -17.64 -9.47 -8.04
N LEU A 14 -18.41 -8.48 -8.53
CA LEU A 14 -19.87 -8.54 -8.73
C LEU A 14 -20.65 -8.88 -7.45
N VAL A 15 -20.27 -8.24 -6.34
CA VAL A 15 -20.95 -8.42 -5.04
C VAL A 15 -22.12 -7.47 -4.87
N ASP A 16 -23.09 -7.86 -4.03
CA ASP A 16 -24.21 -7.03 -3.62
C ASP A 16 -23.75 -5.73 -2.94
N GLU A 17 -24.58 -4.69 -3.03
CA GLU A 17 -24.25 -3.36 -2.49
C GLU A 17 -23.92 -3.35 -0.99
N GLY A 18 -24.46 -4.29 -0.22
CA GLY A 18 -24.14 -4.45 1.20
C GLY A 18 -22.69 -4.82 1.50
N TRP A 19 -21.95 -5.37 0.54
CA TRP A 19 -20.56 -5.78 0.70
C TRP A 19 -19.55 -4.80 0.09
N VAL A 20 -20.01 -3.78 -0.62
CA VAL A 20 -19.14 -2.78 -1.30
C VAL A 20 -18.29 -1.97 -0.32
N GLY A 21 -18.65 -1.91 0.97
CA GLY A 21 -17.83 -1.26 2.01
C GLY A 21 -16.97 -2.21 2.85
N ALA A 22 -17.13 -3.53 2.67
CA ALA A 22 -16.42 -4.53 3.49
C ALA A 22 -14.90 -4.51 3.23
N ASP A 23 -14.47 -4.27 2.00
CA ASP A 23 -13.08 -4.11 1.60
C ASP A 23 -12.43 -2.91 2.30
N HIS A 24 -13.11 -1.77 2.32
CA HIS A 24 -12.65 -0.56 2.99
C HIS A 24 -12.52 -0.79 4.51
N THR A 25 -13.52 -1.43 5.11
CA THR A 25 -13.51 -1.76 6.54
C THR A 25 -12.37 -2.74 6.86
N ALA A 26 -12.19 -3.77 6.04
CA ALA A 26 -11.10 -4.74 6.16
C ALA A 26 -9.72 -4.05 6.05
N PHE A 27 -9.53 -3.23 5.02
CA PHE A 27 -8.30 -2.47 4.81
C PHE A 27 -8.00 -1.53 5.99
N MET A 28 -8.97 -0.74 6.43
CA MET A 28 -8.79 0.22 7.53
C MET A 28 -8.53 -0.48 8.86
N SER A 29 -9.22 -1.58 9.14
CA SER A 29 -9.03 -2.36 10.37
C SER A 29 -7.62 -2.94 10.46
N THR A 30 -7.14 -3.56 9.37
CA THR A 30 -5.78 -4.11 9.35
C THR A 30 -4.71 -3.02 9.31
N MET A 31 -4.97 -1.90 8.65
CA MET A 31 -4.07 -0.75 8.68
C MET A 31 -3.94 -0.16 10.10
N ALA A 32 -5.04 -0.07 10.85
CA ALA A 32 -5.02 0.38 12.24
C ALA A 32 -4.25 -0.62 13.14
N LEU A 33 -4.58 -1.91 13.06
CA LEU A 33 -3.91 -2.97 13.83
C LEU A 33 -2.41 -3.05 13.48
N GLY A 34 -2.08 -2.95 12.20
CA GLY A 34 -0.70 -3.00 11.74
C GLY A 34 0.17 -1.85 12.28
N ARG A 35 -0.41 -0.67 12.50
CA ARG A 35 0.31 0.47 13.09
C ARG A 35 0.75 0.21 14.52
N PHE A 36 -0.05 -0.48 15.33
CA PHE A 36 0.34 -0.83 16.70
C PHE A 36 1.53 -1.81 16.75
N GLY A 37 1.63 -2.71 15.76
CA GLY A 37 2.74 -3.65 15.66
C GLY A 37 3.97 -3.13 14.91
N ALA A 38 3.83 -2.03 14.16
CA ALA A 38 4.86 -1.52 13.26
C ALA A 38 6.14 -1.13 14.00
N ASP A 39 6.03 -0.43 15.11
CA ASP A 39 7.18 0.03 15.90
C ASP A 39 7.91 -1.14 16.56
N TRP A 40 7.18 -2.11 17.09
CA TRP A 40 7.75 -3.32 17.65
C TRP A 40 8.48 -4.16 16.59
N LEU A 41 7.87 -4.29 15.42
CA LEU A 41 8.45 -5.03 14.30
C LEU A 41 9.70 -4.32 13.76
N ALA A 42 9.66 -2.99 13.65
CA ALA A 42 10.80 -2.18 13.23
C ALA A 42 11.96 -2.24 14.24
N GLY A 43 11.65 -2.29 15.54
CA GLY A 43 12.65 -2.46 16.59
C GLY A 43 13.36 -3.82 16.54
N ARG A 44 12.65 -4.90 16.11
CA ARG A 44 13.23 -6.25 16.03
C ARG A 44 13.91 -6.56 14.68
N LEU A 45 13.28 -6.20 13.58
CA LEU A 45 13.75 -6.56 12.23
C LEU A 45 14.55 -5.45 11.54
N GLY A 46 14.45 -4.23 12.06
CA GLY A 46 14.98 -3.02 11.43
C GLY A 46 14.04 -2.46 10.35
N ALA A 47 14.02 -1.13 10.20
CA ALA A 47 13.13 -0.40 9.29
C ALA A 47 13.21 -0.93 7.84
N ARG A 48 14.42 -1.23 7.36
CA ARG A 48 14.66 -1.75 6.00
C ARG A 48 13.87 -3.03 5.72
N ARG A 49 13.98 -4.04 6.62
CA ARG A 49 13.29 -5.33 6.44
C ARG A 49 11.79 -5.18 6.51
N VAL A 50 11.30 -4.30 7.38
CA VAL A 50 9.86 -4.04 7.52
C VAL A 50 9.33 -3.38 6.24
N ILE A 51 10.03 -2.41 5.66
CA ILE A 51 9.62 -1.79 4.38
C ILE A 51 9.63 -2.83 3.23
N GLN A 52 10.61 -3.73 3.19
CA GLN A 52 10.65 -4.82 2.21
C GLN A 52 9.46 -5.75 2.36
N LEU A 53 9.17 -6.22 3.57
CA LEU A 53 8.03 -7.08 3.86
C LEU A 53 6.70 -6.37 3.54
N SER A 54 6.59 -5.08 3.83
CA SER A 54 5.44 -4.25 3.48
C SER A 54 5.18 -4.21 1.97
N GLY A 55 6.23 -4.00 1.18
CA GLY A 55 6.13 -4.02 -0.29
C GLY A 55 5.72 -5.39 -0.84
N LEU A 56 6.29 -6.48 -0.29
CA LEU A 56 5.92 -7.84 -0.67
C LEU A 56 4.47 -8.18 -0.29
N LEU A 57 4.05 -7.84 0.93
CA LEU A 57 2.67 -8.06 1.38
C LEU A 57 1.66 -7.29 0.54
N THR A 58 1.96 -6.03 0.22
CA THR A 58 1.11 -5.22 -0.66
C THR A 58 1.02 -5.82 -2.06
N ALA A 59 2.15 -6.22 -2.64
CA ALA A 59 2.18 -6.82 -3.96
C ALA A 59 1.44 -8.16 -4.02
N THR A 60 1.70 -9.06 -3.05
CA THR A 60 1.01 -10.36 -2.98
C THR A 60 -0.48 -10.20 -2.73
N GLY A 61 -0.89 -9.30 -1.84
CA GLY A 61 -2.30 -9.02 -1.58
C GLY A 61 -3.04 -8.55 -2.84
N LEU A 62 -2.45 -7.62 -3.59
CA LEU A 62 -3.04 -7.14 -4.85
C LEU A 62 -3.05 -8.22 -5.94
N LEU A 63 -2.00 -9.02 -6.06
CA LEU A 63 -1.95 -10.12 -7.02
C LEU A 63 -3.02 -11.18 -6.71
N ILE A 64 -3.22 -11.54 -5.45
CA ILE A 64 -4.30 -12.46 -5.05
C ILE A 64 -5.66 -11.89 -5.44
N ALA A 65 -5.92 -10.61 -5.15
CA ALA A 65 -7.18 -9.97 -5.51
C ALA A 65 -7.41 -9.95 -7.03
N VAL A 66 -6.36 -9.73 -7.83
CA VAL A 66 -6.44 -9.67 -9.29
C VAL A 66 -6.62 -11.03 -9.94
N LEU A 67 -5.87 -12.04 -9.47
CA LEU A 67 -5.85 -13.38 -10.07
C LEU A 67 -7.08 -14.21 -9.69
N LEU A 68 -7.58 -14.03 -8.47
CA LEU A 68 -8.71 -14.77 -7.92
C LEU A 68 -9.84 -13.79 -7.53
N PRO A 69 -10.66 -13.33 -8.47
CA PRO A 69 -11.71 -12.34 -8.25
C PRO A 69 -12.95 -12.95 -7.57
N ALA A 70 -12.76 -13.55 -6.39
CA ALA A 70 -13.84 -13.99 -5.52
C ALA A 70 -13.87 -13.10 -4.27
N LEU A 71 -15.05 -12.97 -3.64
CA LEU A 71 -15.23 -12.10 -2.47
C LEU A 71 -14.19 -12.38 -1.36
N GLY A 72 -14.02 -13.65 -0.99
CA GLY A 72 -13.10 -14.05 0.08
C GLY A 72 -11.64 -13.76 -0.24
N THR A 73 -11.18 -14.06 -1.46
CA THR A 73 -9.80 -13.80 -1.89
C THR A 73 -9.51 -12.33 -2.09
N ALA A 74 -10.47 -11.56 -2.58
CA ALA A 74 -10.35 -10.12 -2.68
C ALA A 74 -10.25 -9.47 -1.29
N LEU A 75 -11.10 -9.85 -0.33
CA LEU A 75 -11.02 -9.37 1.06
C LEU A 75 -9.67 -9.73 1.69
N LEU A 76 -9.19 -10.97 1.57
CA LEU A 76 -7.87 -11.37 2.05
C LEU A 76 -6.76 -10.54 1.40
N GLY A 77 -6.85 -10.29 0.10
CA GLY A 77 -5.91 -9.43 -0.61
C GLY A 77 -5.85 -8.02 -0.03
N PHE A 78 -7.01 -7.38 0.20
CA PHE A 78 -7.07 -6.04 0.79
C PHE A 78 -6.67 -6.01 2.27
N LEU A 79 -6.92 -7.06 3.05
CA LEU A 79 -6.38 -7.21 4.41
C LEU A 79 -4.84 -7.20 4.40
N LEU A 80 -4.22 -7.95 3.49
CA LEU A 80 -2.75 -7.99 3.33
C LEU A 80 -2.20 -6.63 2.90
N VAL A 81 -2.87 -5.94 1.97
CA VAL A 81 -2.49 -4.58 1.54
C VAL A 81 -2.56 -3.60 2.70
N GLY A 82 -3.64 -3.62 3.48
CA GLY A 82 -3.81 -2.76 4.67
C GLY A 82 -2.71 -2.98 5.69
N PHE A 83 -2.41 -4.24 6.01
CA PHE A 83 -1.31 -4.57 6.92
C PHE A 83 0.06 -4.18 6.34
N GLY A 84 0.31 -4.47 5.06
CA GLY A 84 1.56 -4.12 4.38
C GLY A 84 1.83 -2.62 4.35
N THR A 85 0.81 -1.79 4.08
CA THR A 85 0.98 -0.33 3.99
C THR A 85 1.03 0.37 5.35
N SER A 86 0.59 -0.28 6.42
CA SER A 86 0.45 0.31 7.76
C SER A 86 1.74 0.88 8.34
N ALA A 87 2.88 0.20 8.13
CA ALA A 87 4.18 0.53 8.67
C ALA A 87 5.01 1.48 7.79
N VAL A 88 4.68 1.59 6.49
CA VAL A 88 5.54 2.30 5.51
C VAL A 88 5.67 3.78 5.84
N VAL A 89 4.55 4.46 6.04
CA VAL A 89 4.55 5.91 6.30
C VAL A 89 5.36 6.27 7.56
N PRO A 90 5.06 5.72 8.76
CA PRO A 90 5.80 6.08 9.96
C PRO A 90 7.28 5.73 9.86
N LEU A 91 7.65 4.62 9.22
CA LEU A 91 9.06 4.23 9.06
C LEU A 91 9.83 5.15 8.12
N VAL A 92 9.22 5.54 7.00
CA VAL A 92 9.85 6.48 6.05
C VAL A 92 10.05 7.85 6.70
N TYR A 93 9.08 8.34 7.46
CA TYR A 93 9.22 9.59 8.21
C TYR A 93 10.27 9.49 9.33
N SER A 94 10.32 8.38 10.06
CA SER A 94 11.34 8.13 11.07
C SER A 94 12.75 8.09 10.45
N ALA A 95 12.91 7.45 9.31
CA ALA A 95 14.17 7.41 8.58
C ALA A 95 14.59 8.79 8.06
N ALA A 96 13.65 9.57 7.52
CA ALA A 96 13.90 10.94 7.05
C ALA A 96 14.34 11.85 8.21
N GLY A 97 13.69 11.74 9.37
CA GLY A 97 14.07 12.53 10.56
C GLY A 97 15.46 12.21 11.12
N LYS A 98 16.00 11.02 10.82
CA LYS A 98 17.36 10.59 11.19
C LYS A 98 18.40 10.82 10.11
N SER A 99 18.09 11.56 9.05
CA SER A 99 19.01 11.83 7.94
C SER A 99 20.28 12.53 8.43
N THR A 100 21.43 12.03 8.00
CA THR A 100 22.75 12.63 8.28
C THR A 100 23.26 13.51 7.13
N HIS A 101 22.61 13.43 5.96
CA HIS A 101 23.02 14.16 4.75
C HIS A 101 22.35 15.52 4.61
N MET A 102 21.25 15.75 5.30
CA MET A 102 20.51 17.01 5.27
C MET A 102 19.81 17.25 6.60
N SER A 103 19.38 18.48 6.87
CA SER A 103 18.64 18.76 8.10
C SER A 103 17.33 17.95 8.14
N ALA A 104 16.92 17.53 9.34
CA ALA A 104 15.70 16.73 9.52
C ALA A 104 14.46 17.41 8.94
N GLY A 105 14.36 18.74 9.04
CA GLY A 105 13.26 19.53 8.48
C GLY A 105 13.20 19.42 6.95
N VAL A 106 14.34 19.53 6.27
CA VAL A 106 14.42 19.41 4.79
C VAL A 106 14.10 17.99 4.35
N ALA A 107 14.62 16.97 5.05
CA ALA A 107 14.33 15.56 4.75
C ALA A 107 12.84 15.24 4.91
N LEU A 108 12.22 15.68 6.00
CA LEU A 108 10.79 15.52 6.24
C LEU A 108 9.93 16.25 5.21
N ALA A 109 10.31 17.48 4.84
CA ALA A 109 9.61 18.23 3.80
C ALA A 109 9.67 17.53 2.44
N ALA A 110 10.84 17.01 2.05
CA ALA A 110 11.01 16.28 0.80
C ALA A 110 10.14 15.01 0.76
N VAL A 111 10.16 14.20 1.81
CA VAL A 111 9.33 13.00 1.93
C VAL A 111 7.84 13.34 1.89
N SER A 112 7.42 14.39 2.61
CA SER A 112 6.04 14.85 2.63
C SER A 112 5.58 15.30 1.25
N THR A 113 6.39 16.07 0.54
CA THR A 113 6.08 16.56 -0.82
C THR A 113 5.91 15.41 -1.80
N ILE A 114 6.87 14.46 -1.82
CA ILE A 114 6.80 13.29 -2.70
C ILE A 114 5.59 12.42 -2.33
N GLY A 115 5.35 12.18 -1.04
CA GLY A 115 4.22 11.40 -0.56
C GLY A 115 2.87 12.05 -0.92
N PHE A 116 2.76 13.37 -0.79
CA PHE A 116 1.55 14.12 -1.13
C PHE A 116 1.28 14.11 -2.64
N LEU A 117 2.33 14.30 -3.47
CA LEU A 117 2.21 14.14 -4.92
C LEU A 117 1.75 12.73 -5.30
N GLY A 118 2.32 11.69 -4.69
CA GLY A 118 1.89 10.31 -4.89
C GLY A 118 0.42 10.07 -4.48
N PHE A 119 0.00 10.67 -3.37
CA PHE A 119 -1.39 10.61 -2.90
C PHE A 119 -2.36 11.31 -3.87
N LEU A 120 -1.99 12.47 -4.39
CA LEU A 120 -2.81 13.26 -5.30
C LEU A 120 -2.89 12.63 -6.70
N LEU A 121 -1.76 12.16 -7.23
CA LEU A 121 -1.68 11.58 -8.57
C LEU A 121 -2.14 10.12 -8.62
N GLY A 122 -1.99 9.38 -7.51
CA GLY A 122 -2.29 7.96 -7.43
C GLY A 122 -3.70 7.60 -7.93
N PRO A 123 -4.78 8.17 -7.37
CA PRO A 123 -6.15 7.89 -7.82
C PRO A 123 -6.36 8.25 -9.29
N SER A 124 -5.78 9.35 -9.77
CA SER A 124 -5.90 9.80 -11.16
C SER A 124 -5.23 8.84 -12.13
N VAL A 125 -4.04 8.36 -11.81
CA VAL A 125 -3.31 7.35 -12.61
C VAL A 125 -4.08 6.02 -12.64
N ILE A 126 -4.58 5.57 -11.50
CA ILE A 126 -5.40 4.34 -11.40
C ILE A 126 -6.63 4.48 -12.28
N GLY A 127 -7.34 5.62 -12.20
CA GLY A 127 -8.54 5.89 -12.97
C GLY A 127 -8.27 5.96 -14.46
N PHE A 128 -7.19 6.60 -14.88
CA PHE A 128 -6.79 6.69 -16.29
C PHE A 128 -6.47 5.30 -16.87
N VAL A 129 -5.66 4.52 -16.18
CA VAL A 129 -5.31 3.15 -16.61
C VAL A 129 -6.55 2.24 -16.61
N ALA A 130 -7.42 2.37 -15.60
CA ALA A 130 -8.67 1.61 -15.53
C ALA A 130 -9.63 1.96 -16.67
N GLY A 131 -9.69 3.22 -17.06
CA GLY A 131 -10.48 3.68 -18.21
C GLY A 131 -9.93 3.23 -19.56
N ALA A 132 -8.61 3.19 -19.70
CA ALA A 132 -7.93 2.78 -20.92
C ALA A 132 -7.86 1.24 -21.08
N SER A 133 -7.91 0.47 -20.00
CA SER A 133 -7.78 -0.99 -20.03
C SER A 133 -8.74 -1.68 -19.06
N SER A 134 -8.32 -1.90 -17.80
CA SER A 134 -9.17 -2.48 -16.78
C SER A 134 -8.64 -2.18 -15.36
N LEU A 135 -9.53 -2.29 -14.35
CA LEU A 135 -9.13 -2.19 -12.95
C LEU A 135 -8.11 -3.26 -12.52
N ARG A 136 -8.16 -4.44 -13.14
CA ARG A 136 -7.17 -5.51 -12.88
C ARG A 136 -5.77 -5.08 -13.31
N VAL A 137 -5.65 -4.43 -14.46
CA VAL A 137 -4.35 -3.91 -14.95
C VAL A 137 -3.84 -2.80 -14.05
N SER A 138 -4.72 -1.91 -13.58
CA SER A 138 -4.33 -0.87 -12.61
C SER A 138 -3.79 -1.46 -11.31
N PHE A 139 -4.44 -2.49 -10.76
CA PHE A 139 -3.98 -3.13 -9.53
C PHE A 139 -2.70 -3.97 -9.74
N ALA A 140 -2.54 -4.60 -10.90
CA ALA A 140 -1.29 -5.27 -11.26
C ALA A 140 -0.12 -4.28 -11.37
N LEU A 141 -0.36 -3.08 -11.92
CA LEU A 141 0.63 -2.00 -11.97
C LEU A 141 1.06 -1.59 -10.56
N ILE A 142 0.11 -1.41 -9.64
CA ILE A 142 0.43 -1.04 -8.25
C ILE A 142 1.17 -2.18 -7.54
N ALA A 143 0.82 -3.45 -7.79
CA ALA A 143 1.56 -4.58 -7.27
C ALA A 143 3.02 -4.57 -7.75
N LEU A 144 3.25 -4.26 -9.03
CA LEU A 144 4.59 -4.10 -9.59
C LEU A 144 5.35 -2.95 -8.92
N MET A 145 4.71 -1.81 -8.71
CA MET A 145 5.30 -0.68 -7.97
C MET A 145 5.66 -1.07 -6.52
N GLY A 146 4.83 -1.87 -5.85
CA GLY A 146 5.12 -2.43 -4.52
C GLY A 146 6.37 -3.32 -4.51
N LEU A 147 6.52 -4.18 -5.54
CA LEU A 147 7.73 -4.99 -5.72
C LEU A 147 8.97 -4.13 -6.00
N CYS A 148 8.85 -3.11 -6.84
CA CYS A 148 9.94 -2.16 -7.10
C CYS A 148 10.35 -1.44 -5.81
N ALA A 149 9.39 -0.98 -5.01
CA ALA A 149 9.66 -0.34 -3.73
C ALA A 149 10.40 -1.29 -2.76
N SER A 150 9.98 -2.56 -2.69
CA SER A 150 10.66 -3.60 -1.92
C SER A 150 12.09 -3.83 -2.40
N ALA A 151 12.30 -3.89 -3.72
CA ALA A 151 13.62 -4.06 -4.33
C ALA A 151 14.54 -2.85 -4.05
N VAL A 152 14.01 -1.63 -4.17
CA VAL A 152 14.75 -0.40 -3.84
C VAL A 152 15.12 -0.37 -2.37
N ALA A 153 14.19 -0.70 -1.47
CA ALA A 153 14.45 -0.79 -0.04
C ALA A 153 15.55 -1.80 0.29
N SER A 154 15.74 -2.83 -0.56
CA SER A 154 16.83 -3.79 -0.40
C SER A 154 18.22 -3.19 -0.65
N ARG A 155 18.30 -2.11 -1.40
CA ARG A 155 19.55 -1.42 -1.76
C ARG A 155 19.89 -0.25 -0.85
N VAL A 156 18.90 0.32 -0.19
CA VAL A 156 19.07 1.48 0.71
C VAL A 156 19.59 0.99 2.07
N ARG A 157 20.66 1.59 2.55
CA ARG A 157 21.16 1.40 3.92
C ARG A 157 20.48 2.44 4.81
N VAL A 158 19.53 2.00 5.60
CA VAL A 158 18.83 2.83 6.61
C VAL A 158 19.16 2.29 7.99
#